data_ce9ca232f8fafb65661875b9f8725861
#
_entry.id   ce9ca232f8fafb65661875b9f8725861
#
_cell.length_a   1.000
_cell.length_b   1.000
_cell.length_c   1.000
_cell.angle_alpha   90.00
_cell.angle_beta   90.00
_cell.angle_gamma   90.00
#
_symmetry.space_group_name_H-M   'P 1'
#
loop_
_entity.id
_entity.type
_entity.pdbx_description
1 polymer ?
#
loop_
_entity_poly.entity_id
_entity_poly.type
_entity_poly.pdbx_seq_one_letter_code
_entity_poly.pdbx_strand_id
1 'polypeptide(L)'
;MNGVLIINKSKGLTSRDVVNRVEKVFKTKKVGHTGTLDPIATGVLVVCVGKATKLVNLLTCSDKEYIATVCLGIETPTLDTESLSTKDVDCIISKDKIKEVLDKFVCTYNQEVPIYSAVKVNGKKLYEYARENIDIVLPKRDVTIYNMSLVDYYIKDNKTYFSFKCKVSKGTYIRSLIRDIALNLDTVGIMTDLKRIKQGTFSIEQSISDDDINTNDLISIKDILNVRTVELNGIMEKKVINGCYIEDKSTVLFVKEGKEIALYENGKCKIMFGGI
;
A
#
# COMPACT_ATOMS: atom_id res chain seq x y z
N MET A 1 -0.28 -19.81 14.39
CA MET A 1 -0.42 -19.72 12.92
C MET A 1 0.45 -18.57 12.41
N ASN A 2 1.14 -18.75 11.27
CA ASN A 2 2.03 -17.76 10.69
C ASN A 2 1.79 -17.72 9.18
N GLY A 3 1.55 -16.56 8.61
CA GLY A 3 1.31 -16.44 7.16
C GLY A 3 0.74 -15.09 6.78
N VAL A 4 0.23 -15.00 5.57
CA VAL A 4 -0.28 -13.77 4.97
C VAL A 4 -1.68 -13.99 4.44
N LEU A 5 -2.54 -13.00 4.62
CA LEU A 5 -3.88 -12.91 4.00
C LEU A 5 -3.86 -11.82 2.95
N ILE A 6 -4.54 -12.06 1.83
CA ILE A 6 -4.81 -11.06 0.83
C ILE A 6 -6.30 -10.72 0.96
N ILE A 7 -6.60 -9.52 1.46
CA ILE A 7 -7.96 -9.12 1.79
C ILE A 7 -8.42 -8.03 0.83
N ASN A 8 -9.62 -8.18 0.27
CA ASN A 8 -10.33 -7.12 -0.43
C ASN A 8 -11.04 -6.25 0.59
N LYS A 9 -10.38 -5.15 1.01
CA LYS A 9 -10.94 -4.22 1.98
C LYS A 9 -12.15 -3.50 1.40
N SER A 10 -13.26 -3.55 2.10
CA SER A 10 -14.48 -2.81 1.76
C SER A 10 -14.35 -1.31 2.05
N LYS A 11 -15.16 -0.50 1.36
CA LYS A 11 -15.29 0.95 1.58
C LYS A 11 -15.83 1.24 2.99
N GLY A 12 -15.38 2.33 3.59
CA GLY A 12 -15.80 2.78 4.92
C GLY A 12 -14.98 2.19 6.08
N LEU A 13 -14.25 1.10 5.87
CA LEU A 13 -13.35 0.54 6.89
C LEU A 13 -11.97 1.17 6.81
N THR A 14 -11.35 1.39 7.96
CA THR A 14 -9.92 1.66 8.02
C THR A 14 -9.12 0.36 7.86
N SER A 15 -7.85 0.45 7.43
CA SER A 15 -6.96 -0.71 7.42
C SER A 15 -6.79 -1.33 8.83
N ARG A 16 -6.94 -0.52 9.90
CA ARG A 16 -6.89 -1.00 11.28
C ARG A 16 -8.12 -1.84 11.65
N ASP A 17 -9.29 -1.50 11.16
CA ASP A 17 -10.51 -2.29 11.39
C ASP A 17 -10.37 -3.69 10.81
N VAL A 18 -9.81 -3.80 9.59
CA VAL A 18 -9.51 -5.11 8.98
C VAL A 18 -8.49 -5.89 9.83
N VAL A 19 -7.41 -5.25 10.29
CA VAL A 19 -6.45 -5.88 11.21
C VAL A 19 -7.14 -6.38 12.48
N ASN A 20 -8.04 -5.59 13.07
CA ASN A 20 -8.80 -5.98 14.27
C ASN A 20 -9.71 -7.20 14.02
N ARG A 21 -10.32 -7.31 12.82
CA ARG A 21 -11.08 -8.51 12.43
C ARG A 21 -10.17 -9.75 12.36
N VAL A 22 -9.00 -9.63 11.71
CA VAL A 22 -8.00 -10.71 11.64
C VAL A 22 -7.51 -11.09 13.03
N GLU A 23 -7.23 -10.13 13.92
CA GLU A 23 -6.84 -10.40 15.31
C GLU A 23 -7.87 -11.27 16.05
N LYS A 24 -9.17 -11.04 15.82
CA LYS A 24 -10.26 -11.82 16.43
C LYS A 24 -10.29 -13.25 15.88
N VAL A 25 -10.25 -13.42 14.55
CA VAL A 25 -10.31 -14.74 13.89
C VAL A 25 -9.11 -15.60 14.29
N PHE A 26 -7.90 -15.03 14.27
CA PHE A 26 -6.66 -15.75 14.56
C PHE A 26 -6.29 -15.78 16.05
N LYS A 27 -7.08 -15.13 16.93
CA LYS A 27 -6.86 -15.05 18.38
C LYS A 27 -5.43 -14.61 18.74
N THR A 28 -4.89 -13.62 18.02
CA THR A 28 -3.53 -13.10 18.20
C THR A 28 -3.46 -11.60 17.98
N LYS A 29 -2.59 -10.93 18.74
CA LYS A 29 -2.24 -9.51 18.55
C LYS A 29 -1.06 -9.28 17.60
N LYS A 30 -0.42 -10.38 17.15
CA LYS A 30 0.68 -10.29 16.18
C LYS A 30 0.12 -10.25 14.76
N VAL A 31 -0.49 -9.12 14.41
CA VAL A 31 -1.06 -8.87 13.08
C VAL A 31 -0.61 -7.49 12.61
N GLY A 32 -0.26 -7.37 11.34
CA GLY A 32 0.16 -6.11 10.72
C GLY A 32 -0.18 -6.11 9.23
N HIS A 33 -0.33 -4.93 8.64
CA HIS A 33 -0.57 -4.78 7.20
C HIS A 33 0.62 -4.12 6.50
N THR A 34 0.71 -4.28 5.19
CA THR A 34 1.88 -3.85 4.38
C THR A 34 1.64 -2.56 3.60
N GLY A 35 0.61 -1.81 3.94
CA GLY A 35 0.31 -0.52 3.30
C GLY A 35 -1.12 -0.08 3.58
N THR A 36 -1.24 1.08 4.24
CA THR A 36 -2.55 1.66 4.56
C THR A 36 -3.37 1.93 3.30
N LEU A 37 -4.67 1.67 3.39
CA LEU A 37 -5.71 2.18 2.51
C LEU A 37 -6.56 3.17 3.30
N ASP A 38 -6.90 4.29 2.68
CA ASP A 38 -7.83 5.27 3.24
C ASP A 38 -9.22 4.64 3.44
N PRO A 39 -10.10 5.16 4.32
CA PRO A 39 -11.43 4.58 4.53
C PRO A 39 -12.27 4.51 3.25
N ILE A 40 -12.21 5.54 2.41
CA ILE A 40 -12.89 5.58 1.11
C ILE A 40 -12.36 4.53 0.12
N ALA A 41 -11.08 4.12 0.26
CA ALA A 41 -10.42 3.21 -0.67
C ALA A 41 -10.82 1.75 -0.43
N THR A 42 -10.84 0.98 -1.51
CA THR A 42 -11.14 -0.46 -1.53
C THR A 42 -9.97 -1.28 -2.08
N GLY A 43 -10.11 -2.60 -2.06
CA GLY A 43 -9.20 -3.51 -2.76
C GLY A 43 -8.10 -4.12 -1.90
N VAL A 44 -7.03 -4.55 -2.53
CA VAL A 44 -5.99 -5.41 -1.95
C VAL A 44 -5.34 -4.81 -0.71
N LEU A 45 -5.57 -5.43 0.44
CA LEU A 45 -4.85 -5.18 1.70
C LEU A 45 -4.13 -6.47 2.12
N VAL A 46 -2.81 -6.46 2.07
CA VAL A 46 -1.99 -7.61 2.47
C VAL A 46 -1.75 -7.55 3.98
N VAL A 47 -2.22 -8.57 4.70
CA VAL A 47 -2.18 -8.65 6.17
C VAL A 47 -1.32 -9.84 6.60
N CYS A 48 -0.31 -9.57 7.43
CA CYS A 48 0.61 -10.55 7.97
C CYS A 48 0.17 -10.98 9.37
N VAL A 49 0.20 -12.30 9.64
CA VAL A 49 -0.20 -12.92 10.92
C VAL A 49 0.99 -13.64 11.56
N GLY A 50 1.16 -13.51 12.86
CA GLY A 50 2.19 -14.19 13.63
C GLY A 50 3.62 -13.81 13.21
N LYS A 51 4.48 -14.79 12.98
CA LYS A 51 5.87 -14.55 12.55
C LYS A 51 5.98 -13.83 11.20
N ALA A 52 4.96 -13.92 10.33
CA ALA A 52 4.92 -13.21 9.06
C ALA A 52 4.90 -11.68 9.20
N THR A 53 4.57 -11.12 10.38
CA THR A 53 4.70 -9.68 10.64
C THR A 53 6.12 -9.16 10.43
N LYS A 54 7.14 -10.01 10.50
CA LYS A 54 8.54 -9.67 10.17
C LYS A 54 8.77 -9.42 8.66
N LEU A 55 7.85 -9.88 7.81
CA LEU A 55 7.86 -9.63 6.36
C LEU A 55 7.25 -8.28 5.98
N VAL A 56 6.58 -7.57 6.90
CA VAL A 56 5.85 -6.33 6.59
C VAL A 56 6.71 -5.34 5.83
N ASN A 57 7.92 -5.07 6.29
CA ASN A 57 8.83 -4.12 5.63
C ASN A 57 9.22 -4.58 4.21
N LEU A 58 9.49 -5.87 4.02
CA LEU A 58 9.82 -6.45 2.72
C LEU A 58 8.65 -6.30 1.74
N LEU A 59 7.45 -6.68 2.16
CA LEU A 59 6.24 -6.65 1.32
C LEU A 59 5.73 -5.21 1.07
N THR A 60 5.98 -4.28 1.98
CA THR A 60 5.63 -2.85 1.81
C THR A 60 6.42 -2.20 0.67
N CYS A 61 7.63 -2.66 0.40
CA CYS A 61 8.51 -2.09 -0.62
C CYS A 61 8.08 -2.36 -2.07
N SER A 62 7.04 -3.13 -2.30
CA SER A 62 6.53 -3.46 -3.64
C SER A 62 5.78 -2.31 -4.30
N ASP A 63 5.72 -2.32 -5.64
CA ASP A 63 4.88 -1.44 -6.44
C ASP A 63 3.40 -1.72 -6.21
N LYS A 64 2.54 -0.76 -6.52
CA LYS A 64 1.08 -0.89 -6.41
C LYS A 64 0.42 -0.49 -7.71
N GLU A 65 -0.74 -1.12 -7.99
CA GLU A 65 -1.60 -0.71 -9.08
C GLU A 65 -2.96 -0.29 -8.53
N TYR A 66 -3.45 0.83 -9.07
CA TYR A 66 -4.71 1.42 -8.64
C TYR A 66 -5.60 1.74 -9.83
N ILE A 67 -6.92 1.77 -9.57
CA ILE A 67 -7.90 2.50 -10.34
C ILE A 67 -8.41 3.61 -9.42
N ALA A 68 -8.28 4.86 -9.86
CA ALA A 68 -8.71 6.04 -9.11
C ALA A 68 -9.71 6.83 -9.92
N THR A 69 -10.74 7.36 -9.26
CA THR A 69 -11.72 8.28 -9.86
C THR A 69 -11.53 9.68 -9.30
N VAL A 70 -11.54 10.65 -10.18
CA VAL A 70 -11.30 12.07 -9.92
C VAL A 70 -12.56 12.87 -10.21
N CYS A 71 -12.82 13.88 -9.39
CA CYS A 71 -13.73 14.98 -9.71
C CYS A 71 -12.90 16.27 -9.79
N LEU A 72 -12.94 16.96 -10.92
CA LEU A 72 -12.32 18.28 -11.09
C LEU A 72 -13.30 19.39 -10.68
N GLY A 73 -12.73 20.54 -10.24
CA GLY A 73 -13.51 21.71 -9.80
C GLY A 73 -13.82 21.73 -8.32
N ILE A 74 -13.47 20.69 -7.56
CA ILE A 74 -13.66 20.61 -6.11
C ILE A 74 -12.31 20.54 -5.42
N GLU A 75 -12.17 21.24 -4.29
CA GLU A 75 -11.02 21.15 -3.40
C GLU A 75 -11.48 20.82 -1.98
N THR A 76 -10.75 19.95 -1.30
CA THR A 76 -10.98 19.59 0.10
C THR A 76 -9.63 19.48 0.83
N PRO A 77 -9.59 19.71 2.15
CA PRO A 77 -8.35 19.58 2.93
C PRO A 77 -7.77 18.16 2.91
N THR A 78 -8.60 17.14 2.81
CA THR A 78 -8.18 15.73 2.76
C THR A 78 -7.80 15.24 1.36
N LEU A 79 -8.06 16.05 0.31
CA LEU A 79 -7.90 15.74 -1.12
C LEU A 79 -8.80 14.58 -1.59
N ASP A 80 -9.87 14.30 -0.83
CA ASP A 80 -10.89 13.27 -1.12
C ASP A 80 -12.26 13.75 -0.63
N THR A 81 -13.26 12.87 -0.62
CA THR A 81 -14.64 13.19 -0.22
C THR A 81 -14.90 13.05 1.30
N GLU A 82 -13.87 12.86 2.12
CA GLU A 82 -14.05 12.69 3.58
C GLU A 82 -14.14 14.01 4.35
N SER A 83 -13.89 15.15 3.70
CA SER A 83 -14.05 16.48 4.31
C SER A 83 -14.88 17.40 3.44
N LEU A 84 -15.41 18.47 4.05
CA LEU A 84 -16.18 19.50 3.34
C LEU A 84 -15.30 20.22 2.31
N SER A 85 -15.93 20.62 1.20
CA SER A 85 -15.25 21.37 0.16
C SER A 85 -14.90 22.80 0.62
N THR A 86 -13.68 23.21 0.32
CA THR A 86 -13.19 24.59 0.50
C THR A 86 -13.32 25.41 -0.79
N LYS A 87 -13.41 24.73 -1.93
CA LYS A 87 -13.66 25.33 -3.25
C LYS A 87 -14.56 24.41 -4.05
N ASP A 88 -15.52 25.02 -4.76
CA ASP A 88 -16.45 24.32 -5.64
C ASP A 88 -16.74 25.23 -6.83
N VAL A 89 -16.28 24.86 -8.03
CA VAL A 89 -16.40 25.62 -9.25
C VAL A 89 -16.76 24.72 -10.43
N ASP A 90 -17.46 25.26 -11.42
CA ASP A 90 -17.69 24.57 -12.68
C ASP A 90 -16.35 24.30 -13.36
N CYS A 91 -16.17 23.08 -13.87
CA CYS A 91 -14.92 22.66 -14.47
C CYS A 91 -15.16 21.63 -15.57
N ILE A 92 -15.11 22.07 -16.82
CA ILE A 92 -15.27 21.20 -17.99
C ILE A 92 -13.93 21.14 -18.73
N ILE A 93 -13.25 20.01 -18.65
CA ILE A 93 -11.98 19.75 -19.33
C ILE A 93 -12.18 18.63 -20.34
N SER A 94 -11.68 18.78 -21.55
CA SER A 94 -11.80 17.78 -22.60
C SER A 94 -11.04 16.50 -22.29
N LYS A 95 -11.54 15.38 -22.81
CA LYS A 95 -10.93 14.04 -22.68
C LYS A 95 -9.47 14.01 -23.18
N ASP A 96 -9.19 14.71 -24.29
CA ASP A 96 -7.86 14.72 -24.91
C ASP A 96 -6.86 15.51 -24.05
N LYS A 97 -7.30 16.62 -23.44
CA LYS A 97 -6.45 17.39 -22.50
C LYS A 97 -6.10 16.57 -21.27
N ILE A 98 -7.06 15.79 -20.74
CA ILE A 98 -6.80 14.88 -19.63
C ILE A 98 -5.76 13.84 -20.02
N LYS A 99 -5.90 13.17 -21.18
CA LYS A 99 -4.92 12.20 -21.66
C LYS A 99 -3.52 12.78 -21.77
N GLU A 100 -3.40 13.97 -22.39
CA GLU A 100 -2.11 14.68 -22.53
C GLU A 100 -1.44 14.90 -21.17
N VAL A 101 -2.21 15.30 -20.15
CA VAL A 101 -1.66 15.51 -18.81
C VAL A 101 -1.31 14.19 -18.12
N LEU A 102 -2.17 13.15 -18.22
CA LEU A 102 -1.86 11.84 -17.66
C LEU A 102 -0.55 11.27 -18.23
N ASP A 103 -0.30 11.42 -19.52
CA ASP A 103 0.93 10.94 -20.18
C ASP A 103 2.18 11.65 -19.64
N LYS A 104 2.10 12.93 -19.28
CA LYS A 104 3.20 13.70 -18.67
C LYS A 104 3.59 13.19 -17.28
N PHE A 105 2.65 12.58 -16.56
CA PHE A 105 2.91 12.03 -15.24
C PHE A 105 3.57 10.64 -15.25
N VAL A 106 3.76 10.01 -16.42
CA VAL A 106 4.51 8.73 -16.53
C VAL A 106 6.01 9.03 -16.42
N CYS A 107 6.46 9.37 -15.23
CA CYS A 107 7.82 9.77 -14.92
C CYS A 107 8.14 9.56 -13.43
N THR A 108 9.37 9.87 -13.04
CA THR A 108 9.75 10.09 -11.64
C THR A 108 9.67 11.56 -11.32
N TYR A 109 8.95 11.93 -10.25
CA TYR A 109 8.84 13.32 -9.81
C TYR A 109 8.83 13.44 -8.29
N ASN A 110 9.07 14.64 -7.79
CA ASN A 110 9.13 14.94 -6.37
C ASN A 110 7.73 15.31 -5.85
N GLN A 111 7.03 14.32 -5.28
CA GLN A 111 5.65 14.46 -4.80
C GLN A 111 5.61 14.99 -3.37
N GLU A 112 4.78 15.98 -3.11
CA GLU A 112 4.48 16.46 -1.78
C GLU A 112 3.50 15.53 -1.06
N VAL A 113 3.85 15.13 0.16
CA VAL A 113 3.04 14.25 1.01
C VAL A 113 1.79 15.00 1.49
N PRO A 114 0.59 14.38 1.45
CA PRO A 114 -0.61 15.04 1.94
C PRO A 114 -0.54 15.22 3.47
N ILE A 115 -1.06 16.36 3.97
CA ILE A 115 -1.06 16.64 5.42
C ILE A 115 -1.84 15.59 6.22
N TYR A 116 -2.93 15.04 5.65
CA TYR A 116 -3.68 13.94 6.25
C TYR A 116 -3.02 12.59 5.94
N SER A 117 -1.82 12.39 6.51
CA SER A 117 -1.07 11.14 6.40
C SER A 117 -0.42 10.74 7.72
N ALA A 118 0.00 9.46 7.81
CA ALA A 118 0.71 8.92 8.98
C ALA A 118 2.23 9.16 8.95
N VAL A 119 2.74 9.95 8.01
CA VAL A 119 4.15 10.34 7.94
C VAL A 119 4.50 11.17 9.17
N LYS A 120 5.64 10.87 9.80
CA LYS A 120 6.11 11.62 10.95
C LYS A 120 7.09 12.71 10.54
N VAL A 121 6.88 13.90 11.07
CA VAL A 121 7.80 15.04 11.02
C VAL A 121 8.02 15.49 12.46
N ASN A 122 9.26 15.64 12.90
CA ASN A 122 9.60 16.00 14.29
C ASN A 122 8.92 15.10 15.34
N GLY A 123 8.79 13.79 15.05
CA GLY A 123 8.22 12.80 15.96
C GLY A 123 6.70 12.70 15.98
N LYS A 124 5.97 13.67 15.42
CA LYS A 124 4.51 13.76 15.37
C LYS A 124 4.00 13.47 13.96
N LYS A 125 2.85 12.81 13.81
CA LYS A 125 2.27 12.49 12.50
C LYS A 125 1.65 13.71 11.86
N LEU A 126 1.71 13.83 10.52
CA LEU A 126 1.20 14.98 9.79
C LEU A 126 -0.28 15.24 10.06
N TYR A 127 -1.12 14.20 10.11
CA TYR A 127 -2.55 14.39 10.42
C TYR A 127 -2.82 14.97 11.83
N GLU A 128 -1.87 14.85 12.77
CA GLU A 128 -1.98 15.44 14.12
C GLU A 128 -1.74 16.95 14.05
N TYR A 129 -0.79 17.42 13.20
CA TYR A 129 -0.60 18.84 12.90
C TYR A 129 -1.86 19.44 12.27
N ALA A 130 -2.46 18.74 11.28
CA ALA A 130 -3.69 19.19 10.63
C ALA A 130 -4.84 19.37 11.63
N ARG A 131 -5.04 18.43 12.56
CA ARG A 131 -6.10 18.50 13.58
C ARG A 131 -5.90 19.62 14.59
N GLU A 132 -4.67 19.99 14.86
CA GLU A 132 -4.32 21.08 15.79
C GLU A 132 -4.19 22.43 15.08
N ASN A 133 -4.45 22.48 13.76
CA ASN A 133 -4.26 23.67 12.92
C ASN A 133 -2.86 24.28 13.05
N ILE A 134 -1.83 23.43 13.11
CA ILE A 134 -0.43 23.84 13.17
C ILE A 134 0.16 23.77 11.76
N ASP A 135 0.67 24.91 11.29
CA ASP A 135 1.37 24.98 10.02
C ASP A 135 2.68 24.19 10.05
N ILE A 136 2.91 23.40 9.03
CA ILE A 136 4.12 22.58 8.87
C ILE A 136 4.52 22.51 7.39
N VAL A 137 5.82 22.58 7.14
CA VAL A 137 6.36 22.35 5.80
C VAL A 137 6.21 20.85 5.48
N LEU A 138 5.41 20.57 4.45
CA LEU A 138 5.13 19.19 4.03
C LEU A 138 6.36 18.58 3.37
N PRO A 139 6.77 17.37 3.79
CA PRO A 139 7.90 16.69 3.17
C PRO A 139 7.56 16.28 1.74
N LYS A 140 8.58 16.27 0.90
CA LYS A 140 8.50 15.78 -0.47
C LYS A 140 9.29 14.47 -0.60
N ARG A 141 8.90 13.63 -1.54
CA ARG A 141 9.62 12.38 -1.85
C ARG A 141 9.56 12.08 -3.34
N ASP A 142 10.61 11.46 -3.83
CA ASP A 142 10.62 10.96 -5.20
C ASP A 142 9.71 9.73 -5.31
N VAL A 143 8.79 9.80 -6.27
CA VAL A 143 7.88 8.72 -6.63
C VAL A 143 7.95 8.49 -8.14
N THR A 144 7.76 7.25 -8.56
CA THR A 144 7.74 6.87 -9.97
C THR A 144 6.37 6.37 -10.36
N ILE A 145 5.81 6.96 -11.39
CA ILE A 145 4.62 6.48 -12.07
C ILE A 145 5.11 5.70 -13.30
N TYR A 146 4.99 4.38 -13.26
CA TYR A 146 5.52 3.50 -14.33
C TYR A 146 4.63 3.47 -15.55
N ASN A 147 3.31 3.54 -15.35
CA ASN A 147 2.32 3.71 -16.41
C ASN A 147 1.06 4.38 -15.84
N MET A 148 0.31 5.00 -16.76
CA MET A 148 -0.99 5.58 -16.46
C MET A 148 -1.85 5.52 -17.72
N SER A 149 -3.13 5.21 -17.57
CA SER A 149 -4.08 5.18 -18.67
C SER A 149 -5.45 5.63 -18.24
N LEU A 150 -6.11 6.42 -19.07
CA LEU A 150 -7.50 6.82 -18.86
C LEU A 150 -8.42 5.60 -19.05
N VAL A 151 -9.30 5.35 -18.07
CA VAL A 151 -10.26 4.23 -18.06
C VAL A 151 -11.65 4.71 -18.42
N ASP A 152 -12.09 5.82 -17.80
CA ASP A 152 -13.43 6.37 -17.98
C ASP A 152 -13.41 7.89 -17.96
N TYR A 153 -14.42 8.52 -18.58
CA TYR A 153 -14.58 9.97 -18.65
C TYR A 153 -16.04 10.33 -18.84
N TYR A 154 -16.57 11.22 -18.00
CA TYR A 154 -17.90 11.79 -18.15
C TYR A 154 -17.98 13.19 -17.53
N ILE A 155 -19.03 13.93 -17.90
CA ILE A 155 -19.38 15.23 -17.33
C ILE A 155 -20.68 15.07 -16.57
N LYS A 156 -20.73 15.59 -15.36
CA LYS A 156 -21.90 15.63 -14.51
C LYS A 156 -21.90 16.90 -13.66
N ASP A 157 -23.05 17.57 -13.58
CA ASP A 157 -23.25 18.79 -12.77
C ASP A 157 -22.16 19.85 -13.04
N ASN A 158 -21.89 20.14 -14.32
CA ASN A 158 -20.84 21.04 -14.80
C ASN A 158 -19.42 20.69 -14.31
N LYS A 159 -19.18 19.47 -13.90
CA LYS A 159 -17.85 18.97 -13.48
C LYS A 159 -17.38 17.82 -14.33
N THR A 160 -16.09 17.78 -14.56
CA THR A 160 -15.46 16.65 -15.24
C THR A 160 -15.09 15.58 -14.23
N TYR A 161 -15.53 14.35 -14.51
CA TYR A 161 -15.13 13.15 -13.83
C TYR A 161 -14.32 12.28 -14.78
N PHE A 162 -13.27 11.68 -14.27
CA PHE A 162 -12.53 10.66 -15.02
C PHE A 162 -11.93 9.62 -14.08
N SER A 163 -11.74 8.42 -14.60
CA SER A 163 -11.02 7.36 -13.89
C SER A 163 -9.76 7.01 -14.66
N PHE A 164 -8.68 6.76 -13.94
CA PHE A 164 -7.44 6.28 -14.52
C PHE A 164 -6.91 5.06 -13.77
N LYS A 165 -6.26 4.16 -14.52
CA LYS A 165 -5.47 3.07 -13.96
C LYS A 165 -4.00 3.50 -13.95
N CYS A 166 -3.28 3.23 -12.84
CA CYS A 166 -1.85 3.51 -12.75
C CYS A 166 -1.08 2.41 -12.02
N LYS A 167 0.19 2.25 -12.39
CA LYS A 167 1.19 1.50 -11.62
C LYS A 167 2.22 2.48 -11.06
N VAL A 168 2.45 2.42 -9.75
CA VAL A 168 3.25 3.40 -9.02
C VAL A 168 4.23 2.73 -8.06
N SER A 169 5.34 3.42 -7.79
CA SER A 169 6.32 3.00 -6.79
C SER A 169 5.77 3.07 -5.37
N LYS A 170 6.47 2.41 -4.43
CA LYS A 170 6.17 2.54 -3.00
C LYS A 170 6.15 4.00 -2.56
N GLY A 171 5.25 4.34 -1.64
CA GLY A 171 5.19 5.66 -1.02
C GLY A 171 4.45 6.72 -1.84
N THR A 172 3.99 6.41 -3.05
CA THR A 172 3.13 7.30 -3.84
C THR A 172 1.78 7.48 -3.17
N TYR A 173 1.35 8.73 -3.01
CA TYR A 173 0.01 9.10 -2.55
C TYR A 173 -0.87 9.43 -3.75
N ILE A 174 -1.91 8.64 -3.98
CA ILE A 174 -2.84 8.85 -5.12
C ILE A 174 -3.60 10.16 -4.96
N ARG A 175 -3.95 10.57 -3.75
CA ARG A 175 -4.57 11.86 -3.46
C ARG A 175 -3.68 13.03 -3.89
N SER A 176 -2.39 13.00 -3.55
CA SER A 176 -1.43 14.02 -4.04
C SER A 176 -1.24 13.97 -5.55
N LEU A 177 -1.19 12.76 -6.15
CA LEU A 177 -1.09 12.62 -7.61
C LEU A 177 -2.30 13.28 -8.30
N ILE A 178 -3.52 13.10 -7.78
CA ILE A 178 -4.74 13.72 -8.30
C ILE A 178 -4.68 15.24 -8.17
N ARG A 179 -4.25 15.79 -7.02
CA ARG A 179 -4.01 17.22 -6.84
C ARG A 179 -3.03 17.75 -7.88
N ASP A 180 -1.90 17.06 -8.05
CA ASP A 180 -0.85 17.50 -8.97
C ASP A 180 -1.31 17.43 -10.44
N ILE A 181 -2.12 16.42 -10.82
CA ILE A 181 -2.79 16.34 -12.14
C ILE A 181 -3.76 17.52 -12.32
N ALA A 182 -4.60 17.80 -11.32
CA ALA A 182 -5.56 18.91 -11.40
C ALA A 182 -4.87 20.26 -11.55
N LEU A 183 -3.76 20.50 -10.83
CA LEU A 183 -2.94 21.71 -10.99
C LEU A 183 -2.36 21.83 -12.41
N ASN A 184 -1.96 20.74 -13.05
CA ASN A 184 -1.50 20.73 -14.45
C ASN A 184 -2.64 20.90 -15.48
N LEU A 185 -3.89 20.83 -15.03
CA LEU A 185 -5.09 21.16 -15.80
C LEU A 185 -5.62 22.57 -15.46
N ASP A 186 -4.83 23.39 -14.74
CA ASP A 186 -5.19 24.73 -14.28
C ASP A 186 -6.47 24.77 -13.43
N THR A 187 -6.71 23.75 -12.63
CA THR A 187 -7.89 23.60 -11.78
C THR A 187 -7.55 22.93 -10.45
N VAL A 188 -8.57 22.65 -9.64
CA VAL A 188 -8.51 21.83 -8.44
C VAL A 188 -9.22 20.50 -8.67
N GLY A 189 -8.91 19.48 -7.86
CA GLY A 189 -9.54 18.18 -8.01
C GLY A 189 -9.32 17.28 -6.81
N ILE A 190 -10.29 16.39 -6.58
CA ILE A 190 -10.28 15.44 -5.47
C ILE A 190 -10.44 14.01 -5.95
N MET A 191 -10.00 13.10 -5.11
CA MET A 191 -10.26 11.67 -5.26
C MET A 191 -11.69 11.35 -4.77
N THR A 192 -12.51 10.78 -5.63
CA THR A 192 -13.88 10.36 -5.28
C THR A 192 -14.01 8.86 -5.06
N ASP A 193 -13.10 8.08 -5.65
CA ASP A 193 -13.00 6.64 -5.42
C ASP A 193 -11.58 6.15 -5.67
N LEU A 194 -11.19 5.07 -4.95
CA LEU A 194 -9.89 4.43 -5.11
C LEU A 194 -10.01 2.93 -4.91
N LYS A 195 -9.49 2.16 -5.86
CA LYS A 195 -9.38 0.71 -5.74
C LYS A 195 -7.94 0.27 -5.96
N ARG A 196 -7.30 -0.31 -4.94
CA ARG A 196 -6.00 -0.97 -5.12
C ARG A 196 -6.20 -2.36 -5.71
N ILE A 197 -5.84 -2.55 -6.97
CA ILE A 197 -6.04 -3.80 -7.69
C ILE A 197 -4.84 -4.75 -7.55
N LYS A 198 -3.65 -4.22 -7.20
CA LYS A 198 -2.44 -5.03 -7.03
C LYS A 198 -1.44 -4.40 -6.05
N GLN A 199 -0.73 -5.25 -5.31
CA GLN A 199 0.42 -4.88 -4.50
C GLN A 199 1.52 -5.94 -4.66
N GLY A 200 2.63 -5.61 -5.33
CA GLY A 200 3.66 -6.56 -5.69
C GLY A 200 3.10 -7.71 -6.55
N THR A 201 3.21 -8.92 -6.06
CA THR A 201 2.68 -10.13 -6.72
C THR A 201 1.20 -10.42 -6.36
N PHE A 202 0.64 -9.73 -5.37
CA PHE A 202 -0.72 -9.97 -4.88
C PHE A 202 -1.74 -9.16 -5.66
N SER A 203 -2.72 -9.83 -6.24
CA SER A 203 -3.79 -9.20 -7.03
C SER A 203 -5.16 -9.33 -6.37
N ILE A 204 -6.12 -8.54 -6.85
CA ILE A 204 -7.48 -8.52 -6.32
C ILE A 204 -8.20 -9.87 -6.53
N GLU A 205 -7.85 -10.59 -7.59
CA GLU A 205 -8.43 -11.90 -7.93
C GLU A 205 -8.05 -12.98 -6.91
N GLN A 206 -6.95 -12.78 -6.17
CA GLN A 206 -6.48 -13.69 -5.12
C GLN A 206 -7.03 -13.33 -3.74
N SER A 207 -7.78 -12.24 -3.63
CA SER A 207 -8.22 -11.71 -2.34
C SER A 207 -9.56 -12.32 -1.90
N ILE A 208 -9.69 -12.47 -0.59
CA ILE A 208 -10.96 -12.81 0.07
C ILE A 208 -11.67 -11.54 0.53
N SER A 209 -12.98 -11.60 0.73
CA SER A 209 -13.73 -10.51 1.37
C SER A 209 -13.27 -10.30 2.81
N ASP A 210 -13.28 -9.06 3.27
CA ASP A 210 -12.98 -8.73 4.67
C ASP A 210 -14.09 -9.19 5.65
N ASP A 211 -15.25 -9.62 5.16
CA ASP A 211 -16.31 -10.24 5.95
C ASP A 211 -16.17 -11.78 6.05
N ASP A 212 -15.43 -12.41 5.14
CA ASP A 212 -15.31 -13.88 5.02
C ASP A 212 -13.98 -14.44 5.55
N ILE A 213 -13.24 -13.68 6.34
CA ILE A 213 -11.91 -14.07 6.83
C ILE A 213 -11.98 -15.34 7.68
N ASN A 214 -11.23 -16.35 7.31
CA ASN A 214 -11.08 -17.58 8.11
C ASN A 214 -9.62 -18.06 8.16
N THR A 215 -9.34 -19.04 9.04
CA THR A 215 -7.97 -19.52 9.26
C THR A 215 -7.40 -20.33 8.11
N ASN A 216 -8.25 -20.86 7.22
CA ASN A 216 -7.82 -21.67 6.08
C ASN A 216 -7.29 -20.83 4.91
N ASP A 217 -7.61 -19.52 4.91
CA ASP A 217 -7.16 -18.59 3.85
C ASP A 217 -5.70 -18.13 4.04
N LEU A 218 -5.04 -18.59 5.11
CA LEU A 218 -3.69 -18.19 5.45
C LEU A 218 -2.67 -18.80 4.50
N ILE A 219 -2.02 -17.96 3.69
CA ILE A 219 -0.95 -18.36 2.78
C ILE A 219 0.35 -18.46 3.61
N SER A 220 1.07 -19.57 3.48
CA SER A 220 2.29 -19.81 4.27
C SER A 220 3.41 -18.84 3.91
N ILE A 221 4.35 -18.59 4.84
CA ILE A 221 5.53 -17.76 4.59
C ILE A 221 6.35 -18.33 3.41
N LYS A 222 6.46 -19.64 3.32
CA LYS A 222 7.18 -20.33 2.25
C LYS A 222 6.56 -20.03 0.87
N ASP A 223 5.23 -20.15 0.76
CA ASP A 223 4.52 -19.91 -0.50
C ASP A 223 4.57 -18.42 -0.91
N ILE A 224 4.50 -17.51 0.06
CA ILE A 224 4.63 -16.06 -0.19
C ILE A 224 6.01 -15.68 -0.69
N LEU A 225 7.06 -16.23 -0.09
CA LEU A 225 8.44 -15.90 -0.47
C LEU A 225 8.83 -16.55 -1.80
N ASN A 226 8.30 -17.74 -2.08
CA ASN A 226 8.59 -18.54 -3.27
C ASN A 226 10.09 -18.64 -3.57
N VAL A 227 10.89 -18.92 -2.53
CA VAL A 227 12.34 -19.07 -2.59
C VAL A 227 12.77 -20.48 -2.23
N ARG A 228 14.00 -20.85 -2.57
CA ARG A 228 14.57 -22.12 -2.19
C ARG A 228 14.48 -22.33 -0.68
N THR A 229 13.95 -23.47 -0.26
CA THR A 229 13.80 -23.86 1.15
C THR A 229 14.83 -24.93 1.49
N VAL A 230 15.53 -24.78 2.62
CA VAL A 230 16.55 -25.71 3.11
C VAL A 230 16.25 -26.11 4.55
N GLU A 231 16.15 -27.42 4.78
CA GLU A 231 16.00 -27.98 6.13
C GLU A 231 17.33 -27.88 6.89
N LEU A 232 17.26 -27.37 8.12
CA LEU A 232 18.43 -27.17 8.97
C LEU A 232 18.79 -28.43 9.74
N ASN A 233 20.08 -28.74 9.75
CA ASN A 233 20.66 -29.80 10.57
C ASN A 233 22.11 -29.46 11.03
N GLY A 234 22.55 -30.08 12.11
CA GLY A 234 23.94 -30.09 12.56
C GLY A 234 24.57 -28.70 12.70
N ILE A 235 25.74 -28.52 12.10
CA ILE A 235 26.56 -27.29 12.22
C ILE A 235 25.87 -26.10 11.54
N MET A 236 25.17 -26.32 10.41
CA MET A 236 24.46 -25.25 9.69
C MET A 236 23.38 -24.63 10.56
N GLU A 237 22.67 -25.44 11.34
CA GLU A 237 21.64 -24.98 12.27
C GLU A 237 22.18 -23.96 13.27
N LYS A 238 23.31 -24.27 13.92
CA LYS A 238 23.94 -23.37 14.88
C LYS A 238 24.33 -22.03 14.24
N LYS A 239 24.89 -22.06 13.01
CA LYS A 239 25.23 -20.84 12.27
C LYS A 239 24.01 -20.00 11.95
N VAL A 240 22.93 -20.60 11.42
CA VAL A 240 21.72 -19.89 10.99
C VAL A 240 20.98 -19.31 12.19
N ILE A 241 20.80 -20.04 13.28
CA ILE A 241 20.12 -19.57 14.50
C ILE A 241 20.81 -18.35 15.11
N ASN A 242 22.16 -18.33 15.05
CA ASN A 242 22.95 -17.19 15.54
C ASN A 242 23.11 -16.06 14.51
N GLY A 243 22.47 -16.15 13.34
CA GLY A 243 22.55 -15.12 12.30
C GLY A 243 23.94 -15.00 11.65
N CYS A 244 24.77 -16.03 11.77
CA CYS A 244 26.11 -16.04 11.21
C CYS A 244 26.07 -16.03 9.68
N TYR A 245 27.12 -15.46 9.07
CA TYR A 245 27.31 -15.52 7.62
C TYR A 245 27.42 -16.98 7.13
N ILE A 246 26.81 -17.23 5.97
CA ILE A 246 26.90 -18.51 5.22
C ILE A 246 27.40 -18.24 3.80
N GLU A 247 28.07 -19.21 3.17
CA GLU A 247 28.67 -19.03 1.84
C GLU A 247 27.66 -19.05 0.69
N ASP A 248 26.38 -19.32 0.98
CA ASP A 248 25.30 -19.35 -0.01
C ASP A 248 24.90 -17.93 -0.44
N LYS A 249 25.11 -17.58 -1.69
CA LYS A 249 24.77 -16.26 -2.26
C LYS A 249 23.32 -16.13 -2.73
N SER A 250 22.55 -17.22 -2.75
CA SER A 250 21.14 -17.18 -3.16
C SER A 250 20.22 -16.64 -2.04
N THR A 251 18.97 -16.37 -2.39
CA THR A 251 17.93 -16.14 -1.37
C THR A 251 17.39 -17.49 -0.92
N VAL A 252 17.49 -17.77 0.40
CA VAL A 252 17.14 -19.08 1.00
C VAL A 252 16.29 -18.89 2.23
N LEU A 253 15.19 -19.65 2.30
CA LEU A 253 14.41 -19.81 3.53
C LEU A 253 14.90 -21.06 4.26
N PHE A 254 15.50 -20.88 5.41
CA PHE A 254 15.87 -21.97 6.30
C PHE A 254 14.69 -22.36 7.18
N VAL A 255 14.42 -23.66 7.23
CA VAL A 255 13.36 -24.25 8.05
C VAL A 255 13.92 -25.34 8.95
N LYS A 256 13.22 -25.65 10.05
CA LYS A 256 13.49 -26.80 10.90
C LYS A 256 12.16 -27.43 11.33
N GLU A 257 11.99 -28.73 11.10
CA GLU A 257 10.76 -29.45 11.41
C GLU A 257 9.51 -28.74 10.85
N GLY A 258 9.63 -28.25 9.60
CA GLY A 258 8.55 -27.52 8.93
C GLY A 258 8.26 -26.10 9.45
N LYS A 259 9.07 -25.58 10.39
CA LYS A 259 8.94 -24.20 10.91
C LYS A 259 9.99 -23.29 10.30
N GLU A 260 9.59 -22.09 9.91
CA GLU A 260 10.49 -21.08 9.37
C GLU A 260 11.41 -20.56 10.48
N ILE A 261 12.72 -20.57 10.22
CA ILE A 261 13.78 -20.11 11.12
C ILE A 261 14.33 -18.77 10.67
N ALA A 262 14.82 -18.69 9.42
CA ALA A 262 15.40 -17.46 8.91
C ALA A 262 15.36 -17.36 7.39
N LEU A 263 15.20 -16.14 6.88
CA LEU A 263 15.41 -15.78 5.49
C LEU A 263 16.81 -15.19 5.33
N TYR A 264 17.59 -15.76 4.44
CA TYR A 264 18.93 -15.28 4.09
C TYR A 264 18.95 -14.77 2.66
N GLU A 265 19.78 -13.78 2.41
CA GLU A 265 20.05 -13.22 1.09
C GLU A 265 21.55 -12.87 1.00
N ASN A 266 22.21 -13.34 -0.04
CA ASN A 266 23.66 -13.13 -0.23
C ASN A 266 24.50 -13.54 1.02
N GLY A 267 24.17 -14.65 1.64
CA GLY A 267 24.86 -15.20 2.81
C GLY A 267 24.57 -14.50 4.13
N LYS A 268 23.77 -13.44 4.17
CA LYS A 268 23.43 -12.67 5.37
C LYS A 268 21.99 -12.93 5.81
N CYS A 269 21.81 -13.02 7.12
CA CYS A 269 20.46 -13.11 7.69
C CYS A 269 19.70 -11.80 7.42
N LYS A 270 18.63 -11.89 6.65
CA LYS A 270 17.73 -10.77 6.34
C LYS A 270 16.58 -10.66 7.33
N ILE A 271 15.99 -11.82 7.68
CA ILE A 271 14.88 -11.91 8.62
C ILE A 271 15.09 -13.15 9.48
N MET A 272 15.09 -12.98 10.78
CA MET A 272 15.06 -14.07 11.76
C MET A 272 13.61 -14.25 12.24
N PHE A 273 12.96 -15.38 11.92
CA PHE A 273 11.58 -15.67 12.36
C PHE A 273 11.53 -16.16 13.82
N GLY A 274 12.62 -16.66 14.36
CA GLY A 274 12.79 -17.07 15.76
C GLY A 274 13.50 -18.40 15.85
N GLY A 275 14.18 -18.61 17.01
CA GLY A 275 14.75 -19.91 17.36
C GLY A 275 13.65 -20.97 17.62
N ILE A 276 14.10 -22.20 17.73
CA ILE A 276 13.32 -23.40 18.08
C ILE A 276 12.70 -23.23 19.44
#